data_5654d7a42ad25be0a1af814d3ffd7f5a
#
_entry.id   5654d7a42ad25be0a1af814d3ffd7f5a
#
_cell.length_a   1.000
_cell.length_b   1.000
_cell.length_c   1.000
_cell.angle_alpha   90.00
_cell.angle_beta   90.00
_cell.angle_gamma   90.00
#
_symmetry.space_group_name_H-M   'P 1'
#
loop_
_entity.id
_entity.type
_entity.pdbx_description
1 polymer ?
#
loop_
_entity_poly.entity_id
_entity_poly.type
_entity_poly.pdbx_seq_one_letter_code
_entity_poly.pdbx_strand_id
1 'polypeptide(L)'
;MGFVCQGRYALAPIEPTDAEKYVNLQLDCMEQTYDPLYFDTLGESFTARHRAERNEYLEDFHRHLSSPTVRGFFAYEVPGWTPDGGLSCSIGAQIDWDKPVGLALSLCEQSSWELERAESLPELPAGTRKLVHLYTLNHTHGTGLGQALYESVIYPDENSYLWVMAENERALSFYERLGYQRNSIEFEARGIWAPGRSVRYARILNP
;
A
#
# COMPACT_ATOMS: atom_id res chain seq x y z
N MET A 1 -21.21 -3.69 -7.75
CA MET A 1 -19.80 -3.78 -7.31
C MET A 1 -19.37 -5.24 -7.41
N GLY A 2 -18.34 -5.54 -8.21
CA GLY A 2 -17.75 -6.89 -8.27
C GLY A 2 -16.71 -7.03 -7.17
N PHE A 3 -16.65 -8.16 -6.49
CA PHE A 3 -15.63 -8.46 -5.47
C PHE A 3 -15.18 -9.92 -5.57
N VAL A 4 -14.01 -10.21 -5.04
CA VAL A 4 -13.45 -11.56 -4.94
C VAL A 4 -13.19 -11.89 -3.47
N CYS A 5 -13.72 -13.04 -3.01
CA CYS A 5 -13.41 -13.52 -1.67
C CYS A 5 -12.10 -14.30 -1.65
N GLN A 6 -11.19 -13.91 -0.74
CA GLN A 6 -9.95 -14.62 -0.45
C GLN A 6 -9.92 -14.97 1.05
N GLY A 7 -10.45 -16.15 1.39
CA GLY A 7 -10.57 -16.57 2.77
C GLY A 7 -11.49 -15.64 3.56
N ARG A 8 -10.96 -15.06 4.66
CA ARG A 8 -11.71 -14.14 5.53
C ARG A 8 -11.88 -12.71 4.99
N TYR A 9 -11.37 -12.42 3.79
CA TYR A 9 -11.42 -11.09 3.21
C TYR A 9 -12.12 -11.07 1.87
N ALA A 10 -12.88 -10.00 1.62
CA ALA A 10 -13.38 -9.65 0.31
C ALA A 10 -12.56 -8.50 -0.27
N LEU A 11 -12.06 -8.68 -1.48
CA LEU A 11 -11.33 -7.65 -2.21
C LEU A 11 -12.27 -7.00 -3.24
N ALA A 12 -12.39 -5.67 -3.20
CA ALA A 12 -13.18 -4.90 -4.15
C ALA A 12 -12.32 -3.83 -4.83
N PRO A 13 -12.51 -3.58 -6.13
CA PRO A 13 -11.81 -2.51 -6.82
C PRO A 13 -12.04 -1.15 -6.16
N ILE A 14 -11.00 -0.31 -6.17
CA ILE A 14 -11.09 1.08 -5.74
C ILE A 14 -11.69 1.90 -6.89
N GLU A 15 -12.74 2.66 -6.59
CA GLU A 15 -13.42 3.51 -7.56
C GLU A 15 -13.07 5.00 -7.35
N PRO A 16 -13.19 5.88 -8.35
CA PRO A 16 -12.89 7.30 -8.20
C PRO A 16 -13.70 8.02 -7.10
N THR A 17 -14.85 7.48 -6.73
CA THR A 17 -15.72 7.99 -5.67
C THR A 17 -15.25 7.64 -4.26
N ASP A 18 -14.23 6.78 -4.13
CA ASP A 18 -13.75 6.28 -2.84
C ASP A 18 -12.65 7.16 -2.20
N ALA A 19 -12.39 8.36 -2.71
CA ALA A 19 -11.27 9.20 -2.30
C ALA A 19 -11.20 9.40 -0.78
N GLU A 20 -12.31 9.77 -0.15
CA GLU A 20 -12.40 9.98 1.30
C GLU A 20 -12.10 8.70 2.10
N LYS A 21 -12.68 7.59 1.68
CA LYS A 21 -12.48 6.27 2.30
C LYS A 21 -11.03 5.82 2.18
N TYR A 22 -10.44 6.03 1.00
CA TYR A 22 -9.05 5.67 0.71
C TYR A 22 -8.07 6.44 1.61
N VAL A 23 -8.21 7.78 1.63
CA VAL A 23 -7.31 8.64 2.39
C VAL A 23 -7.48 8.42 3.90
N ASN A 24 -8.70 8.21 4.39
CA ASN A 24 -8.94 7.89 5.80
C ASN A 24 -8.21 6.62 6.20
N LEU A 25 -8.42 5.51 5.46
CA LEU A 25 -7.76 4.24 5.76
C LEU A 25 -6.24 4.35 5.67
N GLN A 26 -5.72 5.05 4.65
CA GLN A 26 -4.28 5.28 4.51
C GLN A 26 -3.70 5.97 5.76
N LEU A 27 -4.32 7.07 6.19
CA LEU A 27 -3.87 7.82 7.37
C LEU A 27 -4.01 7.02 8.66
N ASP A 28 -5.08 6.22 8.82
CA ASP A 28 -5.25 5.35 9.99
C ASP A 28 -4.17 4.25 10.04
N CYS A 29 -3.82 3.65 8.90
CA CYS A 29 -2.73 2.68 8.83
C CYS A 29 -1.35 3.34 9.07
N MET A 30 -1.16 4.57 8.59
CA MET A 30 0.06 5.34 8.86
C MET A 30 0.21 5.66 10.35
N GLU A 31 -0.87 6.08 11.02
CA GLU A 31 -0.88 6.33 12.46
C GLU A 31 -0.44 5.10 13.25
N GLN A 32 -1.03 3.94 12.94
CA GLN A 32 -0.69 2.68 13.60
C GLN A 32 0.75 2.21 13.33
N THR A 33 1.35 2.63 12.21
CA THR A 33 2.67 2.18 11.78
C THR A 33 3.76 3.17 12.18
N TYR A 34 3.58 4.45 11.89
CA TYR A 34 4.65 5.44 11.96
C TYR A 34 4.64 6.27 13.23
N ASP A 35 3.49 6.49 13.87
CA ASP A 35 3.47 7.21 15.13
C ASP A 35 4.33 6.51 16.19
N PRO A 36 4.24 5.19 16.39
CA PRO A 36 5.15 4.50 17.31
C PRO A 36 6.63 4.57 16.94
N LEU A 37 6.95 4.69 15.64
CA LEU A 37 8.34 4.74 15.16
C LEU A 37 8.99 6.11 15.37
N TYR A 38 8.21 7.18 15.29
CA TYR A 38 8.75 8.54 15.25
C TYR A 38 8.36 9.40 16.45
N PHE A 39 7.48 8.95 17.34
CA PHE A 39 7.00 9.75 18.47
C PHE A 39 8.14 10.27 19.35
N ASP A 40 9.08 9.41 19.72
CA ASP A 40 10.23 9.81 20.56
C ASP A 40 11.16 10.83 19.88
N THR A 41 11.23 10.80 18.56
CA THR A 41 12.07 11.71 17.77
C THR A 41 11.39 13.07 17.52
N LEU A 42 10.09 13.05 17.30
CA LEU A 42 9.33 14.26 16.94
C LEU A 42 8.72 14.97 18.16
N GLY A 43 8.41 14.21 19.22
CA GLY A 43 7.64 14.72 20.37
C GLY A 43 6.17 15.01 20.04
N GLU A 44 5.71 14.59 18.86
CA GLU A 44 4.35 14.75 18.37
C GLU A 44 3.97 13.59 17.43
N SER A 45 2.67 13.45 17.11
CA SER A 45 2.21 12.46 16.14
C SER A 45 2.75 12.76 14.75
N PHE A 46 3.45 11.79 14.16
CA PHE A 46 3.88 11.82 12.76
C PHE A 46 2.67 12.00 11.83
N THR A 47 1.60 11.25 12.08
CA THR A 47 0.41 11.25 11.24
C THR A 47 -0.43 12.51 11.38
N ALA A 48 -0.36 13.23 12.49
CA ALA A 48 -1.05 14.52 12.63
C ALA A 48 -0.59 15.53 11.56
N ARG A 49 0.70 15.53 11.21
CA ARG A 49 1.26 16.37 10.15
C ARG A 49 0.68 15.99 8.78
N HIS A 50 0.54 14.69 8.51
CA HIS A 50 -0.05 14.17 7.27
C HIS A 50 -1.56 14.45 7.19
N ARG A 51 -2.26 14.40 8.33
CA ARG A 51 -3.69 14.77 8.39
C ARG A 51 -3.91 16.26 8.08
N ALA A 52 -2.96 17.14 8.43
CA ALA A 52 -3.02 18.55 8.07
C ALA A 52 -2.93 18.79 6.56
N GLU A 53 -2.19 17.92 5.85
CA GLU A 53 -2.02 17.97 4.38
C GLU A 53 -3.00 17.05 3.63
N ARG A 54 -4.15 16.75 4.25
CA ARG A 54 -5.14 15.80 3.71
C ARG A 54 -5.54 16.06 2.26
N ASN A 55 -5.61 17.34 1.85
CA ASN A 55 -5.99 17.70 0.49
C ASN A 55 -4.98 17.21 -0.55
N GLU A 56 -3.69 17.21 -0.23
CA GLU A 56 -2.66 16.66 -1.12
C GLU A 56 -2.86 15.15 -1.34
N TYR A 57 -3.29 14.41 -0.30
CA TYR A 57 -3.61 13.00 -0.42
C TYR A 57 -4.83 12.73 -1.32
N LEU A 58 -5.83 13.60 -1.26
CA LEU A 58 -7.00 13.52 -2.16
C LEU A 58 -6.61 13.80 -3.61
N GLU A 59 -5.77 14.81 -3.84
CA GLU A 59 -5.24 15.12 -5.18
C GLU A 59 -4.39 13.97 -5.72
N ASP A 60 -3.52 13.39 -4.89
CA ASP A 60 -2.69 12.23 -5.24
C ASP A 60 -3.54 11.01 -5.58
N PHE A 61 -4.59 10.74 -4.80
CA PHE A 61 -5.55 9.68 -5.09
C PHE A 61 -6.15 9.85 -6.49
N HIS A 62 -6.69 11.03 -6.82
CA HIS A 62 -7.30 11.27 -8.12
C HIS A 62 -6.28 11.18 -9.27
N ARG A 63 -5.05 11.66 -9.05
CA ARG A 63 -3.96 11.53 -10.01
C ARG A 63 -3.61 10.06 -10.26
N HIS A 64 -3.49 9.24 -9.22
CA HIS A 64 -3.20 7.82 -9.36
C HIS A 64 -4.34 7.07 -10.06
N LEU A 65 -5.59 7.34 -9.70
CA LEU A 65 -6.75 6.69 -10.31
C LEU A 65 -6.97 7.09 -11.77
N SER A 66 -6.42 8.22 -12.22
CA SER A 66 -6.46 8.64 -13.63
C SER A 66 -5.45 7.91 -14.52
N SER A 67 -4.49 7.18 -13.94
CA SER A 67 -3.52 6.39 -14.71
C SER A 67 -4.21 5.23 -15.44
N PRO A 68 -3.94 5.02 -16.75
CA PRO A 68 -4.48 3.89 -17.48
C PRO A 68 -3.90 2.54 -17.04
N THR A 69 -2.82 2.54 -16.25
CA THR A 69 -2.14 1.33 -15.77
C THR A 69 -2.48 1.00 -14.33
N VAL A 70 -3.33 1.80 -13.68
CA VAL A 70 -3.67 1.64 -12.26
C VAL A 70 -4.37 0.31 -11.99
N ARG A 71 -3.98 -0.32 -10.89
CA ARG A 71 -4.72 -1.40 -10.24
C ARG A 71 -4.84 -1.05 -8.76
N GLY A 72 -6.05 -1.09 -8.24
CA GLY A 72 -6.29 -0.76 -6.84
C GLY A 72 -7.42 -1.58 -6.25
N PHE A 73 -7.23 -2.07 -5.01
CA PHE A 73 -8.22 -2.84 -4.28
C PHE A 73 -8.28 -2.42 -2.82
N PHE A 74 -9.50 -2.38 -2.29
CA PHE A 74 -9.76 -2.44 -0.86
C PHE A 74 -9.94 -3.89 -0.42
N ALA A 75 -9.65 -4.14 0.86
CA ALA A 75 -10.02 -5.37 1.54
C ALA A 75 -11.01 -5.09 2.67
N TYR A 76 -11.98 -5.98 2.81
CA TYR A 76 -13.03 -5.93 3.82
C TYR A 76 -13.09 -7.26 4.57
N GLU A 77 -13.40 -7.24 5.87
CA GLU A 77 -13.62 -8.48 6.60
C GLU A 77 -14.95 -9.13 6.20
N VAL A 78 -14.93 -10.45 6.07
CA VAL A 78 -16.11 -11.25 5.81
C VAL A 78 -16.72 -11.68 7.15
N PRO A 79 -17.90 -11.18 7.54
CA PRO A 79 -18.53 -11.54 8.80
C PRO A 79 -18.80 -13.05 8.91
N GLY A 80 -18.52 -13.62 10.08
CA GLY A 80 -18.80 -15.03 10.36
C GLY A 80 -17.91 -16.03 9.60
N TRP A 81 -16.83 -15.57 8.98
CA TRP A 81 -15.88 -16.48 8.36
C TRP A 81 -15.23 -17.40 9.40
N THR A 82 -15.14 -18.70 9.07
CA THR A 82 -14.39 -19.69 9.85
C THR A 82 -13.52 -20.52 8.90
N PRO A 83 -12.33 -21.03 9.33
CA PRO A 83 -11.45 -21.83 8.47
C PRO A 83 -12.13 -23.04 7.84
N ASP A 84 -13.11 -23.64 8.54
CA ASP A 84 -13.84 -24.83 8.12
C ASP A 84 -15.20 -24.51 7.47
N GLY A 85 -15.58 -23.23 7.41
CA GLY A 85 -16.88 -22.78 6.94
C GLY A 85 -16.88 -22.46 5.45
N GLY A 86 -17.70 -23.17 4.68
CA GLY A 86 -18.01 -22.77 3.30
C GLY A 86 -18.66 -21.38 3.26
N LEU A 87 -18.29 -20.57 2.28
CA LEU A 87 -18.89 -19.25 2.07
C LEU A 87 -20.36 -19.41 1.60
N SER A 88 -21.30 -18.81 2.33
CA SER A 88 -22.69 -18.70 1.90
C SER A 88 -22.84 -17.64 0.80
N CYS A 89 -23.69 -17.87 -0.20
CA CYS A 89 -23.97 -16.93 -1.29
C CYS A 89 -24.50 -15.54 -0.85
N SER A 90 -24.86 -15.40 0.43
CA SER A 90 -25.38 -14.15 1.02
C SER A 90 -24.33 -13.23 1.64
N ILE A 91 -23.05 -13.59 1.58
CA ILE A 91 -21.94 -12.89 2.29
C ILE A 91 -21.81 -11.45 1.84
N GLY A 92 -21.94 -11.16 0.55
CA GLY A 92 -21.82 -9.80 0.04
C GLY A 92 -22.77 -8.78 0.66
N ALA A 93 -23.94 -9.25 1.11
CA ALA A 93 -24.93 -8.39 1.79
C ALA A 93 -24.61 -8.10 3.26
N GLN A 94 -23.67 -8.82 3.86
CA GLN A 94 -23.28 -8.67 5.26
C GLN A 94 -21.96 -7.92 5.45
N ILE A 95 -21.20 -7.70 4.37
CA ILE A 95 -19.93 -6.96 4.41
C ILE A 95 -20.23 -5.48 4.64
N ASP A 96 -19.54 -4.88 5.59
CA ASP A 96 -19.56 -3.43 5.81
C ASP A 96 -18.63 -2.73 4.78
N TRP A 97 -19.20 -2.35 3.64
CA TRP A 97 -18.46 -1.73 2.54
C TRP A 97 -17.96 -0.30 2.83
N ASP A 98 -18.31 0.25 3.99
CA ASP A 98 -17.79 1.55 4.45
C ASP A 98 -16.55 1.41 5.33
N LYS A 99 -16.20 0.17 5.75
CA LYS A 99 -15.09 -0.10 6.67
C LYS A 99 -14.04 -1.04 6.08
N PRO A 100 -13.24 -0.58 5.11
CA PRO A 100 -12.12 -1.36 4.62
C PRO A 100 -11.05 -1.52 5.72
N VAL A 101 -10.37 -2.66 5.71
CA VAL A 101 -9.31 -3.01 6.67
C VAL A 101 -7.91 -3.04 6.03
N GLY A 102 -7.84 -2.84 4.73
CA GLY A 102 -6.60 -2.72 3.98
C GLY A 102 -6.84 -2.22 2.57
N LEU A 103 -5.79 -1.74 1.94
CA LEU A 103 -5.77 -1.30 0.55
C LEU A 103 -4.43 -1.61 -0.12
N ALA A 104 -4.46 -1.80 -1.43
CA ALA A 104 -3.28 -1.81 -2.28
C ALA A 104 -3.54 -1.00 -3.55
N LEU A 105 -2.49 -0.33 -4.05
CA LEU A 105 -2.52 0.39 -5.31
C LEU A 105 -1.17 0.26 -6.03
N SER A 106 -1.21 -0.03 -7.32
CA SER A 106 -0.04 -0.08 -8.20
C SER A 106 -0.29 0.60 -9.53
N LEU A 107 0.77 1.08 -10.18
CA LEU A 107 0.77 1.67 -11.52
C LEU A 107 2.15 1.54 -12.17
N CYS A 108 2.29 1.90 -13.46
CA CYS A 108 3.58 1.81 -14.15
C CYS A 108 4.33 3.16 -14.23
N GLU A 109 3.68 4.26 -13.89
CA GLU A 109 4.26 5.59 -13.96
C GLU A 109 5.16 5.88 -12.76
N GLN A 110 6.26 6.58 -13.01
CA GLN A 110 7.14 7.10 -11.97
C GLN A 110 6.61 8.44 -11.45
N SER A 111 6.83 8.72 -10.18
CA SER A 111 6.52 10.02 -9.59
C SER A 111 7.54 11.07 -10.04
N SER A 112 7.14 12.36 -10.06
CA SER A 112 8.02 13.46 -10.44
C SER A 112 9.33 13.50 -9.63
N TRP A 113 9.23 13.31 -8.32
CA TRP A 113 10.38 13.30 -7.43
C TRP A 113 11.36 12.12 -7.70
N GLU A 114 10.86 11.00 -8.26
CA GLU A 114 11.72 9.88 -8.71
C GLU A 114 12.49 10.27 -9.96
N LEU A 115 11.82 10.95 -10.89
CA LEU A 115 12.45 11.44 -12.13
C LEU A 115 13.54 12.47 -11.82
N GLU A 116 13.34 13.34 -10.83
CA GLU A 116 14.35 14.29 -10.36
C GLU A 116 15.61 13.61 -9.80
N ARG A 117 15.50 12.36 -9.37
CA ARG A 117 16.59 11.55 -8.81
C ARG A 117 17.08 10.44 -9.75
N ALA A 118 16.58 10.40 -10.98
CA ALA A 118 16.83 9.30 -11.91
C ALA A 118 18.33 8.99 -12.07
N GLU A 119 19.18 10.02 -12.15
CA GLU A 119 20.63 9.85 -12.30
C GLU A 119 21.31 9.16 -11.11
N SER A 120 20.71 9.21 -9.91
CA SER A 120 21.25 8.59 -8.69
C SER A 120 20.64 7.22 -8.38
N LEU A 121 19.71 6.74 -9.21
CA LEU A 121 18.99 5.48 -9.00
C LEU A 121 19.41 4.46 -10.05
N PRO A 122 19.60 3.19 -9.68
CA PRO A 122 19.73 2.12 -10.66
C PRO A 122 18.54 2.09 -11.62
N GLU A 123 18.81 1.87 -12.91
CA GLU A 123 17.75 1.73 -13.90
C GLU A 123 16.88 0.50 -13.60
N LEU A 124 15.61 0.63 -13.94
CA LEU A 124 14.64 -0.46 -13.89
C LEU A 124 14.23 -0.84 -15.31
N PRO A 125 13.95 -2.11 -15.59
CA PRO A 125 13.42 -2.54 -16.89
C PRO A 125 12.15 -1.74 -17.25
N ALA A 126 11.99 -1.45 -18.54
CA ALA A 126 10.79 -0.75 -19.02
C ALA A 126 9.52 -1.53 -18.62
N GLY A 127 8.49 -0.81 -18.22
CA GLY A 127 7.23 -1.39 -17.78
C GLY A 127 7.25 -1.98 -16.36
N THR A 128 8.35 -1.80 -15.61
CA THR A 128 8.38 -2.21 -14.19
C THR A 128 7.28 -1.50 -13.41
N ARG A 129 6.43 -2.29 -12.74
CA ARG A 129 5.28 -1.79 -12.00
C ARG A 129 5.68 -1.26 -10.63
N LYS A 130 5.19 -0.11 -10.27
CA LYS A 130 5.34 0.47 -8.93
C LYS A 130 4.21 0.01 -8.02
N LEU A 131 4.53 -0.59 -6.89
CA LEU A 131 3.61 -0.70 -5.77
C LEU A 131 3.62 0.63 -5.03
N VAL A 132 2.56 1.41 -5.22
CA VAL A 132 2.46 2.77 -4.64
C VAL A 132 2.08 2.70 -3.17
N HIS A 133 1.02 1.95 -2.89
CA HIS A 133 0.50 1.77 -1.53
C HIS A 133 0.17 0.30 -1.26
N LEU A 134 0.49 -0.14 -0.05
CA LEU A 134 0.02 -1.38 0.57
C LEU A 134 -0.12 -1.12 2.07
N TYR A 135 -1.33 -0.91 2.50
CA TYR A 135 -1.67 -0.59 3.87
C TYR A 135 -2.68 -1.58 4.43
N THR A 136 -2.48 -2.00 5.67
CA THR A 136 -3.41 -2.88 6.40
C THR A 136 -3.46 -2.46 7.86
N LEU A 137 -4.64 -2.50 8.46
CA LEU A 137 -4.80 -2.22 9.89
C LEU A 137 -4.09 -3.28 10.75
N ASN A 138 -3.56 -2.89 11.90
CA ASN A 138 -2.71 -3.74 12.73
C ASN A 138 -3.37 -5.08 13.13
N HIS A 139 -4.67 -5.10 13.39
CA HIS A 139 -5.38 -6.33 13.77
C HIS A 139 -5.44 -7.39 12.67
N THR A 140 -5.14 -7.00 11.42
CA THR A 140 -5.08 -7.92 10.28
C THR A 140 -3.68 -8.48 10.01
N HIS A 141 -2.68 -8.06 10.76
CA HIS A 141 -1.31 -8.53 10.56
C HIS A 141 -1.17 -10.03 10.85
N GLY A 142 -0.37 -10.72 10.05
CA GLY A 142 -0.17 -12.17 10.17
C GLY A 142 -1.33 -13.04 9.65
N THR A 143 -2.38 -12.44 9.11
CA THR A 143 -3.57 -13.17 8.60
C THR A 143 -3.50 -13.52 7.11
N GLY A 144 -2.44 -13.10 6.40
CA GLY A 144 -2.30 -13.25 4.95
C GLY A 144 -2.88 -12.08 4.14
N LEU A 145 -3.55 -11.10 4.78
CA LEU A 145 -4.19 -9.99 4.07
C LEU A 145 -3.21 -9.19 3.20
N GLY A 146 -2.03 -8.85 3.76
CA GLY A 146 -1.02 -8.09 3.01
C GLY A 146 -0.59 -8.80 1.73
N GLN A 147 -0.42 -10.14 1.77
CA GLN A 147 -0.10 -10.94 0.59
C GLN A 147 -1.25 -10.95 -0.41
N ALA A 148 -2.47 -11.16 0.03
CA ALA A 148 -3.65 -11.18 -0.84
C ALA A 148 -3.85 -9.83 -1.57
N LEU A 149 -3.69 -8.72 -0.87
CA LEU A 149 -3.72 -7.38 -1.46
C LEU A 149 -2.56 -7.15 -2.44
N TYR A 150 -1.35 -7.56 -2.08
CA TYR A 150 -0.19 -7.47 -2.95
C TYR A 150 -0.43 -8.22 -4.27
N GLU A 151 -0.86 -9.48 -4.20
CA GLU A 151 -1.11 -10.34 -5.36
C GLU A 151 -2.28 -9.84 -6.24
N SER A 152 -3.18 -9.03 -5.69
CA SER A 152 -4.28 -8.42 -6.46
C SER A 152 -3.80 -7.29 -7.39
N VAL A 153 -2.65 -6.68 -7.10
CA VAL A 153 -2.14 -5.52 -7.85
C VAL A 153 -0.78 -5.75 -8.53
N ILE A 154 -0.01 -6.75 -8.11
CA ILE A 154 1.27 -7.16 -8.70
C ILE A 154 1.17 -8.62 -9.11
N TYR A 155 1.33 -8.91 -10.40
CA TYR A 155 1.27 -10.27 -10.90
C TYR A 155 2.62 -11.00 -10.78
N PRO A 156 2.60 -12.34 -10.72
CA PRO A 156 3.83 -13.13 -10.51
C PRO A 156 4.90 -12.91 -11.58
N ASP A 157 4.48 -12.63 -12.82
CA ASP A 157 5.30 -12.45 -14.01
C ASP A 157 5.69 -10.99 -14.31
N GLU A 158 5.42 -10.07 -13.39
CA GLU A 158 5.76 -8.66 -13.54
C GLU A 158 7.01 -8.27 -12.75
N ASN A 159 7.91 -7.50 -13.37
CA ASN A 159 8.90 -6.73 -12.64
C ASN A 159 8.19 -5.67 -11.81
N SER A 160 8.65 -5.48 -10.58
CA SER A 160 8.01 -4.51 -9.69
C SER A 160 9.00 -3.85 -8.75
N TYR A 161 8.67 -2.64 -8.30
CA TYR A 161 9.44 -1.92 -7.30
C TYR A 161 8.52 -1.16 -6.35
N LEU A 162 9.10 -0.73 -5.25
CA LEU A 162 8.41 0.07 -4.25
C LEU A 162 9.40 0.96 -3.50
N TRP A 163 8.85 1.97 -2.82
CA TRP A 163 9.56 2.76 -1.84
C TRP A 163 9.03 2.43 -0.45
N VAL A 164 9.92 2.27 0.49
CA VAL A 164 9.60 1.94 1.87
C VAL A 164 10.49 2.73 2.83
N MET A 165 9.93 3.10 3.98
CA MET A 165 10.71 3.73 5.03
C MET A 165 11.69 2.71 5.63
N ALA A 166 12.97 3.08 5.71
CA ALA A 166 14.05 2.20 6.15
C ALA A 166 13.84 1.72 7.60
N GLU A 167 13.11 2.49 8.40
CA GLU A 167 12.76 2.17 9.79
C GLU A 167 11.60 1.17 9.92
N ASN A 168 10.86 0.90 8.84
CA ASN A 168 9.73 -0.04 8.87
C ASN A 168 10.20 -1.49 8.62
N GLU A 169 10.89 -2.06 9.61
CA GLU A 169 11.47 -3.41 9.54
C GLU A 169 10.45 -4.49 9.18
N ARG A 170 9.20 -4.33 9.65
CA ARG A 170 8.12 -5.27 9.31
C ARG A 170 7.82 -5.27 7.81
N ALA A 171 7.74 -4.10 7.21
CA ALA A 171 7.51 -3.99 5.76
C ALA A 171 8.72 -4.49 4.97
N LEU A 172 9.94 -4.16 5.39
CA LEU A 172 11.16 -4.67 4.75
C LEU A 172 11.17 -6.19 4.72
N SER A 173 10.98 -6.83 5.89
CA SER A 173 10.91 -8.30 6.00
C SER A 173 9.78 -8.91 5.18
N PHE A 174 8.64 -8.22 5.05
CA PHE A 174 7.53 -8.67 4.21
C PHE A 174 7.92 -8.68 2.73
N TYR A 175 8.52 -7.60 2.22
CA TYR A 175 8.91 -7.50 0.83
C TYR A 175 10.07 -8.44 0.48
N GLU A 176 11.03 -8.64 1.38
CA GLU A 176 12.11 -9.61 1.18
C GLU A 176 11.58 -11.04 1.01
N ARG A 177 10.56 -11.45 1.77
CA ARG A 177 9.90 -12.76 1.57
C ARG A 177 9.18 -12.87 0.22
N LEU A 178 8.77 -11.76 -0.37
CA LEU A 178 8.18 -11.70 -1.71
C LEU A 178 9.23 -11.63 -2.84
N GLY A 179 10.53 -11.72 -2.49
CA GLY A 179 11.63 -11.72 -3.44
C GLY A 179 12.14 -10.33 -3.84
N TYR A 180 11.72 -9.28 -3.15
CA TYR A 180 12.28 -7.95 -3.36
C TYR A 180 13.67 -7.85 -2.74
N GLN A 181 14.53 -7.09 -3.40
CA GLN A 181 15.86 -6.77 -2.93
C GLN A 181 16.04 -5.25 -2.90
N ARG A 182 16.79 -4.78 -1.93
CA ARG A 182 17.18 -3.38 -1.85
C ARG A 182 17.99 -3.00 -3.09
N ASN A 183 17.58 -1.93 -3.77
CA ASN A 183 18.20 -1.53 -5.02
C ASN A 183 18.50 -0.01 -5.09
N SER A 184 18.58 0.64 -3.96
CA SER A 184 19.04 2.03 -3.85
C SER A 184 19.76 2.26 -2.53
N ILE A 185 20.50 3.38 -2.44
CA ILE A 185 20.92 3.94 -1.16
C ILE A 185 19.70 4.50 -0.41
N GLU A 186 19.85 4.75 0.88
CA GLU A 186 18.84 5.48 1.65
C GLU A 186 18.85 6.96 1.27
N PHE A 187 17.66 7.52 1.17
CA PHE A 187 17.46 8.96 1.01
C PHE A 187 16.72 9.51 2.21
N GLU A 188 17.21 10.61 2.76
CA GLU A 188 16.46 11.34 3.77
C GLU A 188 15.14 11.84 3.15
N ALA A 189 14.06 11.53 3.83
CA ALA A 189 12.75 12.03 3.47
C ALA A 189 12.66 13.54 3.75
N ARG A 190 11.85 14.25 2.99
CA ARG A 190 11.70 15.70 3.09
C ARG A 190 10.26 16.06 3.45
N GLY A 191 10.08 17.31 3.90
CA GLY A 191 8.76 17.85 4.23
C GLY A 191 8.11 17.06 5.37
N ILE A 192 6.85 16.72 5.20
CA ILE A 192 6.06 16.01 6.22
C ILE A 192 6.57 14.58 6.48
N TRP A 193 7.34 13.99 5.58
CA TRP A 193 7.94 12.65 5.73
C TRP A 193 9.23 12.63 6.55
N ALA A 194 9.84 13.81 6.83
CA ALA A 194 11.00 13.87 7.72
C ALA A 194 10.59 13.56 9.17
N PRO A 195 11.47 12.91 9.96
CA PRO A 195 12.89 12.60 9.71
C PRO A 195 13.16 11.23 9.08
N GLY A 196 12.17 10.57 8.53
CA GLY A 196 12.29 9.23 8.00
C GLY A 196 13.31 9.12 6.87
N ARG A 197 13.73 7.90 6.59
CA ARG A 197 14.61 7.57 5.47
C ARG A 197 13.91 6.61 4.53
N SER A 198 14.01 6.85 3.23
CA SER A 198 13.34 6.06 2.20
C SER A 198 14.34 5.24 1.40
N VAL A 199 14.00 4.01 1.09
CA VAL A 199 14.81 3.09 0.30
C VAL A 199 13.94 2.41 -0.77
N ARG A 200 14.49 2.22 -1.96
CA ARG A 200 13.82 1.49 -3.03
C ARG A 200 14.15 0.01 -2.95
N TYR A 201 13.12 -0.80 -3.00
CA TYR A 201 13.19 -2.25 -3.18
C TYR A 201 12.65 -2.62 -4.55
N ALA A 202 13.27 -3.57 -5.23
CA ALA A 202 12.83 -4.04 -6.53
C ALA A 202 12.84 -5.58 -6.59
N ARG A 203 11.87 -6.12 -7.30
CA ARG A 203 11.78 -7.52 -7.70
C ARG A 203 11.88 -7.58 -9.22
N ILE A 204 13.04 -7.92 -9.71
CA ILE A 204 13.33 -8.06 -11.14
C ILE A 204 13.41 -9.53 -11.45
N LEU A 205 12.55 -9.98 -12.32
CA LEU A 205 12.54 -11.35 -12.79
C LEU A 205 13.67 -11.51 -13.81
N ASN A 206 14.47 -12.55 -13.64
CA ASN A 206 15.46 -12.89 -14.64
C ASN A 206 14.74 -13.33 -15.93
N PRO A 207 15.16 -12.86 -17.11
CA PRO A 207 14.59 -13.28 -18.39
C PRO A 207 14.76 -14.76 -18.67
#